data_d47c15c20d2b2e772ca4efe85ce5f3c8
#
_entry.id   d47c15c20d2b2e772ca4efe85ce5f3c8
#
_cell.length_a   1.000
_cell.length_b   1.000
_cell.length_c   1.000
_cell.angle_alpha   90.00
_cell.angle_beta   90.00
_cell.angle_gamma   90.00
#
_symmetry.space_group_name_H-M   'P 1'
#
loop_
_entity.id
_entity.type
_entity.pdbx_description
1 polymer ?
#
loop_
_entity_poly.entity_id
_entity_poly.type
_entity_poly.pdbx_seq_one_letter_code
_entity_poly.pdbx_strand_id
1 'polypeptide(L)'
;AVALTDASAQVDKREVRRGNRDFRKENYKEAELQYFRALAKDSLSFAANYNMANTLYRQENYDQALKHLERLEEVAADSPAAADFYYNLGNVAMAKEEYQKAVDAYKQSLLRNPGDVEAKENYIYAKAKLKEQQDQQQNDQNNQDQNNQDQNNQDQNNQDQNNQGQNQDQNQDKKDDQNKNDDQN
;
A
#
# COMPACT_ATOMS: atom_id res chain seq x y z
N ALA A 1 -4.36 -48.00 2.85
CA ALA A 1 -4.12 -46.72 3.54
C ALA A 1 -4.33 -45.51 2.61
N VAL A 2 -5.46 -45.40 1.90
CA VAL A 2 -5.72 -44.27 0.95
C VAL A 2 -7.09 -43.61 1.22
N ALA A 3 -7.76 -43.92 2.31
CA ALA A 3 -9.12 -43.43 2.56
C ALA A 3 -9.24 -42.21 3.49
N LEU A 4 -8.12 -41.60 3.96
CA LEU A 4 -8.15 -40.52 4.94
C LEU A 4 -8.09 -39.11 4.31
N THR A 5 -7.75 -38.97 3.03
CA THR A 5 -7.62 -37.65 2.36
C THR A 5 -8.94 -37.12 1.78
N ASP A 6 -9.92 -37.98 1.50
CA ASP A 6 -11.21 -37.56 0.92
C ASP A 6 -12.23 -37.07 1.96
N ALA A 7 -12.08 -37.43 3.23
CA ALA A 7 -13.03 -37.04 4.26
C ALA A 7 -12.87 -35.59 4.69
N SER A 8 -11.65 -35.07 4.78
CA SER A 8 -11.40 -33.67 5.14
C SER A 8 -11.82 -32.71 4.03
N ALA A 9 -11.61 -33.05 2.76
CA ALA A 9 -12.04 -32.25 1.61
C ALA A 9 -13.57 -32.12 1.46
N GLN A 10 -14.36 -32.83 2.24
CA GLN A 10 -15.83 -32.77 2.21
C GLN A 10 -16.46 -32.01 3.37
N VAL A 11 -15.69 -31.73 4.42
CA VAL A 11 -16.21 -31.22 5.70
C VAL A 11 -16.75 -29.81 5.61
N ASP A 12 -16.18 -28.96 4.76
CA ASP A 12 -16.56 -27.56 4.55
C ASP A 12 -17.53 -27.34 3.38
N LYS A 13 -17.65 -28.28 2.46
CA LYS A 13 -18.41 -28.12 1.19
C LYS A 13 -19.85 -27.67 1.37
N ARG A 14 -20.50 -28.09 2.44
CA ARG A 14 -21.90 -27.75 2.71
C ARG A 14 -22.03 -26.24 3.04
N GLU A 15 -21.17 -25.75 3.88
CA GLU A 15 -21.13 -24.36 4.30
C GLU A 15 -20.71 -23.47 3.11
N VAL A 16 -19.70 -23.86 2.36
CA VAL A 16 -19.28 -23.15 1.13
C VAL A 16 -20.44 -23.04 0.14
N ARG A 17 -21.19 -24.12 -0.11
CA ARG A 17 -22.35 -24.06 -1.02
C ARG A 17 -23.45 -23.13 -0.52
N ARG A 18 -23.67 -23.08 0.80
CA ARG A 18 -24.63 -22.15 1.41
C ARG A 18 -24.14 -20.71 1.25
N GLY A 19 -22.90 -20.45 1.56
CA GLY A 19 -22.28 -19.13 1.37
C GLY A 19 -22.37 -18.66 -0.08
N ASN A 20 -22.05 -19.53 -1.04
CA ASN A 20 -22.16 -19.22 -2.48
C ASN A 20 -23.60 -18.89 -2.90
N ARG A 21 -24.60 -19.54 -2.31
CA ARG A 21 -26.00 -19.24 -2.58
C ARG A 21 -26.39 -17.88 -2.01
N ASP A 22 -25.94 -17.57 -0.79
CA ASP A 22 -26.23 -16.31 -0.12
C ASP A 22 -25.49 -15.16 -0.81
N PHE A 23 -24.25 -15.37 -1.23
CA PHE A 23 -23.47 -14.40 -2.04
C PHE A 23 -24.17 -14.03 -3.35
N ARG A 24 -24.69 -15.03 -4.10
CA ARG A 24 -25.46 -14.75 -5.34
C ARG A 24 -26.74 -13.98 -5.13
N LYS A 25 -27.27 -13.97 -3.90
CA LYS A 25 -28.43 -13.15 -3.51
C LYS A 25 -28.03 -11.79 -2.92
N GLU A 26 -26.73 -11.48 -2.97
CA GLU A 26 -26.14 -10.28 -2.38
C GLU A 26 -26.31 -10.18 -0.85
N ASN A 27 -26.66 -11.30 -0.21
CA ASN A 27 -26.72 -11.42 1.24
C ASN A 27 -25.31 -11.66 1.80
N TYR A 28 -24.46 -10.64 1.71
CA TYR A 28 -23.02 -10.77 1.99
C TYR A 28 -22.73 -11.12 3.46
N LYS A 29 -23.51 -10.61 4.41
CA LYS A 29 -23.34 -10.96 5.84
C LYS A 29 -23.64 -12.43 6.13
N GLU A 30 -24.67 -12.96 5.52
CA GLU A 30 -25.03 -14.39 5.62
C GLU A 30 -24.00 -15.27 4.92
N ALA A 31 -23.50 -14.84 3.76
CA ALA A 31 -22.44 -15.53 3.04
C ALA A 31 -21.16 -15.60 3.88
N GLU A 32 -20.73 -14.47 4.46
CA GLU A 32 -19.59 -14.38 5.37
C GLU A 32 -19.71 -15.37 6.53
N LEU A 33 -20.87 -15.42 7.20
CA LEU A 33 -21.11 -16.35 8.29
C LEU A 33 -20.96 -17.84 7.85
N GLN A 34 -21.44 -18.17 6.64
CA GLN A 34 -21.30 -19.55 6.13
C GLN A 34 -19.83 -19.87 5.81
N TYR A 35 -19.08 -18.95 5.20
CA TYR A 35 -17.65 -19.15 4.93
C TYR A 35 -16.84 -19.20 6.24
N PHE A 36 -17.17 -18.38 7.23
CA PHE A 36 -16.57 -18.50 8.56
C PHE A 36 -16.78 -19.89 9.18
N ARG A 37 -18.00 -20.45 9.08
CA ARG A 37 -18.28 -21.81 9.54
C ARG A 37 -17.52 -22.88 8.75
N ALA A 38 -17.29 -22.65 7.46
CA ALA A 38 -16.47 -23.52 6.63
C ALA A 38 -15.00 -23.49 7.10
N LEU A 39 -14.46 -22.29 7.34
CA LEU A 39 -13.09 -22.09 7.82
C LEU A 39 -12.86 -22.60 9.24
N ALA A 40 -13.89 -22.61 10.09
CA ALA A 40 -13.82 -23.24 11.41
C ALA A 40 -13.64 -24.76 11.33
N LYS A 41 -14.05 -25.38 10.23
CA LYS A 41 -13.88 -26.82 9.97
C LYS A 41 -12.58 -27.13 9.22
N ASP A 42 -12.23 -26.30 8.25
CA ASP A 42 -11.00 -26.37 7.46
C ASP A 42 -10.48 -24.95 7.19
N SER A 43 -9.53 -24.53 8.01
CA SER A 43 -8.94 -23.19 7.95
C SER A 43 -8.14 -22.94 6.66
N LEU A 44 -7.72 -24.00 5.98
CA LEU A 44 -6.95 -23.95 4.73
C LEU A 44 -7.82 -24.18 3.49
N SER A 45 -9.14 -24.32 3.65
CA SER A 45 -10.05 -24.45 2.51
C SER A 45 -9.86 -23.32 1.52
N PHE A 46 -9.39 -23.66 0.31
CA PHE A 46 -9.21 -22.69 -0.77
C PHE A 46 -10.53 -22.00 -1.10
N ALA A 47 -11.59 -22.78 -1.32
CA ALA A 47 -12.88 -22.24 -1.71
C ALA A 47 -13.49 -21.33 -0.64
N ALA A 48 -13.33 -21.67 0.65
CA ALA A 48 -13.86 -20.85 1.74
C ALA A 48 -13.08 -19.53 1.88
N ASN A 49 -11.75 -19.56 1.86
CA ASN A 49 -10.92 -18.33 1.92
C ASN A 49 -11.14 -17.44 0.70
N TYR A 50 -11.15 -18.01 -0.51
CA TYR A 50 -11.34 -17.26 -1.74
C TYR A 50 -12.71 -16.56 -1.79
N ASN A 51 -13.78 -17.30 -1.46
CA ASN A 51 -15.13 -16.74 -1.45
C ASN A 51 -15.36 -15.77 -0.27
N MET A 52 -14.70 -15.99 0.86
CA MET A 52 -14.66 -15.04 1.98
C MET A 52 -14.04 -13.72 1.53
N ALA A 53 -12.89 -13.78 0.85
CA ALA A 53 -12.23 -12.59 0.34
C ALA A 53 -13.13 -11.80 -0.63
N ASN A 54 -13.79 -12.50 -1.57
CA ASN A 54 -14.72 -11.87 -2.49
C ASN A 54 -15.92 -11.23 -1.77
N THR A 55 -16.42 -11.89 -0.71
CA THR A 55 -17.53 -11.37 0.10
C THR A 55 -17.11 -10.10 0.86
N LEU A 56 -15.94 -10.12 1.47
CA LEU A 56 -15.38 -8.98 2.20
C LEU A 56 -15.08 -7.81 1.26
N TYR A 57 -14.60 -8.09 0.03
CA TYR A 57 -14.43 -7.07 -1.00
C TYR A 57 -15.75 -6.37 -1.34
N ARG A 58 -16.84 -7.14 -1.50
CA ARG A 58 -18.18 -6.58 -1.75
C ARG A 58 -18.75 -5.78 -0.58
N GLN A 59 -18.25 -6.02 0.63
CA GLN A 59 -18.56 -5.26 1.83
C GLN A 59 -17.57 -4.10 2.09
N GLU A 60 -16.67 -3.83 1.15
CA GLU A 60 -15.63 -2.80 1.23
C GLU A 60 -14.63 -3.03 2.39
N ASN A 61 -14.58 -4.25 2.93
CA ASN A 61 -13.62 -4.65 3.95
C ASN A 61 -12.33 -5.19 3.29
N TYR A 62 -11.60 -4.32 2.64
CA TYR A 62 -10.45 -4.66 1.79
C TYR A 62 -9.28 -5.24 2.59
N ASP A 63 -9.06 -4.79 3.82
CA ASP A 63 -7.99 -5.30 4.68
C ASP A 63 -8.18 -6.78 5.03
N GLN A 64 -9.39 -7.17 5.37
CA GLN A 64 -9.68 -8.57 5.65
C GLN A 64 -9.72 -9.41 4.38
N ALA A 65 -10.24 -8.85 3.28
CA ALA A 65 -10.23 -9.52 1.99
C ALA A 65 -8.79 -9.88 1.57
N LEU A 66 -7.86 -8.93 1.69
CA LEU A 66 -6.44 -9.14 1.37
C LEU A 66 -5.83 -10.27 2.21
N LYS A 67 -6.06 -10.28 3.51
CA LYS A 67 -5.53 -11.34 4.41
C LYS A 67 -5.99 -12.75 4.01
N HIS A 68 -7.23 -12.89 3.55
CA HIS A 68 -7.72 -14.18 3.07
C HIS A 68 -7.08 -14.59 1.74
N LEU A 69 -6.82 -13.66 0.83
CA LEU A 69 -6.11 -13.93 -0.41
C LEU A 69 -4.63 -14.28 -0.17
N GLU A 70 -3.94 -13.52 0.67
CA GLU A 70 -2.52 -13.78 1.00
C GLU A 70 -2.28 -15.18 1.57
N ARG A 71 -3.23 -15.73 2.34
CA ARG A 71 -3.15 -17.11 2.83
C ARG A 71 -3.19 -18.15 1.71
N LEU A 72 -3.73 -17.81 0.57
CA LEU A 72 -3.89 -18.71 -0.56
C LEU A 72 -2.80 -18.58 -1.61
N GLU A 73 -1.95 -17.57 -1.54
CA GLU A 73 -1.06 -17.18 -2.64
C GLU A 73 -0.17 -18.34 -3.11
N GLU A 74 0.41 -19.11 -2.19
CA GLU A 74 1.26 -20.26 -2.51
C GLU A 74 0.51 -21.36 -3.25
N VAL A 75 -0.70 -21.69 -2.78
CA VAL A 75 -1.50 -22.79 -3.39
C VAL A 75 -2.29 -22.32 -4.60
N ALA A 76 -2.56 -21.03 -4.70
CA ALA A 76 -3.30 -20.45 -5.81
C ALA A 76 -2.48 -20.42 -7.10
N ALA A 77 -1.16 -20.23 -7.01
CA ALA A 77 -0.26 -20.09 -8.16
C ALA A 77 -0.32 -21.28 -9.12
N ASP A 78 -0.50 -22.50 -8.58
CA ASP A 78 -0.55 -23.76 -9.32
C ASP A 78 -1.98 -24.27 -9.55
N SER A 79 -2.99 -23.51 -9.13
CA SER A 79 -4.39 -23.93 -9.26
C SER A 79 -4.98 -23.56 -10.63
N PRO A 80 -6.00 -24.29 -11.12
CA PRO A 80 -6.74 -23.91 -12.31
C PRO A 80 -7.43 -22.52 -12.18
N ALA A 81 -7.65 -22.04 -10.96
CA ALA A 81 -8.26 -20.75 -10.66
C ALA A 81 -7.23 -19.62 -10.51
N ALA A 82 -5.96 -19.86 -10.84
CA ALA A 82 -4.87 -18.89 -10.62
C ALA A 82 -5.12 -17.55 -11.33
N ALA A 83 -5.66 -17.56 -12.56
CA ALA A 83 -5.97 -16.32 -13.26
C ALA A 83 -6.99 -15.46 -12.50
N ASP A 84 -8.11 -16.07 -12.10
CA ASP A 84 -9.17 -15.39 -11.36
C ASP A 84 -8.71 -14.93 -9.97
N PHE A 85 -7.85 -15.76 -9.33
CA PHE A 85 -7.26 -15.44 -8.05
C PHE A 85 -6.43 -14.16 -8.12
N TYR A 86 -5.50 -14.10 -9.08
CA TYR A 86 -4.65 -12.90 -9.24
C TYR A 86 -5.43 -11.69 -9.72
N TYR A 87 -6.47 -11.88 -10.52
CA TYR A 87 -7.39 -10.80 -10.88
C TYR A 87 -8.06 -10.20 -9.63
N ASN A 88 -8.61 -11.03 -8.76
CA ASN A 88 -9.25 -10.55 -7.52
C ASN A 88 -8.26 -9.96 -6.53
N LEU A 89 -7.03 -10.50 -6.45
CA LEU A 89 -5.95 -9.88 -5.66
C LEU A 89 -5.64 -8.47 -6.17
N GLY A 90 -5.58 -8.29 -7.48
CA GLY A 90 -5.41 -6.99 -8.11
C GLY A 90 -6.54 -6.02 -7.78
N ASN A 91 -7.79 -6.47 -7.82
CA ASN A 91 -8.95 -5.64 -7.47
C ASN A 91 -8.91 -5.18 -6.00
N VAL A 92 -8.56 -6.07 -5.07
CA VAL A 92 -8.41 -5.70 -3.65
C VAL A 92 -7.26 -4.73 -3.45
N ALA A 93 -6.12 -4.95 -4.08
CA ALA A 93 -4.96 -4.07 -4.01
C ALA A 93 -5.27 -2.68 -4.59
N MET A 94 -6.02 -2.60 -5.71
CA MET A 94 -6.50 -1.32 -6.26
C MET A 94 -7.38 -0.56 -5.29
N ALA A 95 -8.34 -1.25 -4.65
CA ALA A 95 -9.24 -0.63 -3.68
C ALA A 95 -8.51 -0.12 -2.42
N LYS A 96 -7.33 -0.68 -2.13
CA LYS A 96 -6.43 -0.24 -1.06
C LYS A 96 -5.38 0.79 -1.50
N GLU A 97 -5.40 1.19 -2.77
CA GLU A 97 -4.38 2.07 -3.36
C GLU A 97 -2.94 1.50 -3.31
N GLU A 98 -2.82 0.18 -3.15
CA GLU A 98 -1.56 -0.57 -3.23
C GLU A 98 -1.22 -0.83 -4.72
N TYR A 99 -0.98 0.24 -5.48
CA TYR A 99 -0.93 0.19 -6.95
C TYR A 99 0.16 -0.72 -7.50
N GLN A 100 1.33 -0.80 -6.86
CA GLN A 100 2.39 -1.71 -7.29
C GLN A 100 1.92 -3.17 -7.18
N LYS A 101 1.29 -3.54 -6.06
CA LYS A 101 0.74 -4.88 -5.83
C LYS A 101 -0.37 -5.21 -6.84
N ALA A 102 -1.22 -4.23 -7.16
CA ALA A 102 -2.25 -4.38 -8.17
C ALA A 102 -1.68 -4.66 -9.57
N VAL A 103 -0.66 -3.90 -9.98
CA VAL A 103 0.05 -4.11 -11.26
C VAL A 103 0.64 -5.51 -11.33
N ASP A 104 1.31 -5.97 -10.27
CA ASP A 104 1.94 -7.29 -10.23
C ASP A 104 0.88 -8.41 -10.26
N ALA A 105 -0.22 -8.25 -9.53
CA ALA A 105 -1.31 -9.21 -9.51
C ALA A 105 -2.02 -9.31 -10.88
N TYR A 106 -2.41 -8.21 -11.50
CA TYR A 106 -3.03 -8.24 -12.83
C TYR A 106 -2.08 -8.79 -13.90
N LYS A 107 -0.79 -8.50 -13.80
CA LYS A 107 0.22 -9.13 -14.67
C LYS A 107 0.22 -10.64 -14.52
N GLN A 108 0.15 -11.17 -13.30
CA GLN A 108 0.07 -12.61 -13.05
C GLN A 108 -1.23 -13.23 -13.57
N SER A 109 -2.36 -12.52 -13.48
CA SER A 109 -3.63 -12.92 -14.09
C SER A 109 -3.50 -13.05 -15.62
N LEU A 110 -2.97 -12.01 -16.27
CA LEU A 110 -2.80 -11.95 -17.72
C LEU A 110 -1.80 -12.97 -18.27
N LEU A 111 -0.76 -13.35 -17.51
CA LEU A 111 0.15 -14.41 -17.90
C LEU A 111 -0.56 -15.78 -18.00
N ARG A 112 -1.64 -15.98 -17.24
CA ARG A 112 -2.44 -17.22 -17.21
C ARG A 112 -3.64 -17.15 -18.12
N ASN A 113 -4.22 -15.97 -18.30
CA ASN A 113 -5.33 -15.72 -19.21
C ASN A 113 -5.07 -14.45 -20.04
N PRO A 114 -4.26 -14.53 -21.12
CA PRO A 114 -3.91 -13.36 -21.94
C PRO A 114 -5.09 -12.74 -22.69
N GLY A 115 -6.20 -13.47 -22.80
CA GLY A 115 -7.42 -13.03 -23.49
C GLY A 115 -8.36 -12.18 -22.61
N ASP A 116 -8.08 -12.05 -21.33
CA ASP A 116 -8.92 -11.30 -20.39
C ASP A 116 -8.83 -9.78 -20.64
N VAL A 117 -9.85 -9.24 -21.24
CA VAL A 117 -9.94 -7.81 -21.59
C VAL A 117 -10.05 -6.96 -20.34
N GLU A 118 -10.85 -7.40 -19.37
CA GLU A 118 -11.08 -6.66 -18.12
C GLU A 118 -9.79 -6.60 -17.27
N ALA A 119 -9.09 -7.71 -17.15
CA ALA A 119 -7.78 -7.72 -16.48
C ALA A 119 -6.76 -6.81 -17.18
N LYS A 120 -6.80 -6.73 -18.53
CA LYS A 120 -5.93 -5.84 -19.29
C LYS A 120 -6.23 -4.37 -19.03
N GLU A 121 -7.50 -3.99 -19.03
CA GLU A 121 -7.94 -2.62 -18.73
C GLU A 121 -7.55 -2.22 -17.30
N ASN A 122 -7.80 -3.10 -16.33
CA ASN A 122 -7.44 -2.88 -14.94
C ASN A 122 -5.91 -2.79 -14.74
N TYR A 123 -5.14 -3.60 -15.47
CA TYR A 123 -3.67 -3.51 -15.47
C TYR A 123 -3.18 -2.14 -15.95
N ILE A 124 -3.72 -1.65 -17.07
CA ILE A 124 -3.36 -0.33 -17.62
C ILE A 124 -3.72 0.78 -16.64
N TYR A 125 -4.91 0.70 -16.04
CA TYR A 125 -5.37 1.67 -15.06
C TYR A 125 -4.49 1.67 -13.80
N ALA A 126 -4.15 0.49 -13.27
CA ALA A 126 -3.26 0.35 -12.13
C ALA A 126 -1.86 0.95 -12.40
N LYS A 127 -1.31 0.73 -13.60
CA LYS A 127 -0.03 1.35 -14.02
C LYS A 127 -0.11 2.87 -14.07
N ALA A 128 -1.21 3.43 -14.56
CA ALA A 128 -1.40 4.87 -14.60
C ALA A 128 -1.45 5.46 -13.18
N LYS A 129 -2.17 4.81 -12.26
CA LYS A 129 -2.25 5.22 -10.86
C LYS A 129 -0.92 5.10 -10.13
N LEU A 130 -0.16 4.04 -10.38
CA LEU A 130 1.18 3.86 -9.84
C LEU A 130 2.11 4.99 -10.28
N LYS A 131 2.07 5.36 -11.56
CA LYS A 131 2.87 6.47 -12.08
C LYS A 131 2.47 7.80 -11.43
N GLU A 132 1.18 8.08 -11.34
CA GLU A 132 0.67 9.29 -10.66
C GLU A 132 1.18 9.38 -9.22
N GLN A 133 1.14 8.30 -8.46
CA GLN A 133 1.66 8.21 -7.10
C GLN A 133 3.17 8.47 -7.03
N GLN A 134 3.95 7.92 -7.97
CA GLN A 134 5.40 8.13 -8.04
C GLN A 134 5.75 9.58 -8.39
N ASP A 135 5.05 10.18 -9.34
CA ASP A 135 5.25 11.57 -9.74
C ASP A 135 4.93 12.54 -8.57
N GLN A 136 3.88 12.26 -7.79
CA GLN A 136 3.54 13.02 -6.59
C GLN A 136 4.63 12.92 -5.52
N GLN A 137 5.14 11.72 -5.24
CA GLN A 137 6.21 11.51 -4.26
C GLN A 137 7.50 12.24 -4.66
N GLN A 138 7.86 12.26 -5.95
CA GLN A 138 9.02 12.99 -6.42
C GLN A 138 8.86 14.51 -6.28
N ASN A 139 7.66 15.04 -6.56
CA ASN A 139 7.38 16.45 -6.37
C ASN A 139 7.45 16.89 -4.90
N ASP A 140 6.93 16.06 -4.01
CA ASP A 140 6.96 16.33 -2.57
C ASP A 140 8.40 16.30 -2.02
N GLN A 141 9.24 15.38 -2.49
CA GLN A 141 10.67 15.34 -2.14
C GLN A 141 11.41 16.57 -2.63
N ASN A 142 11.19 16.97 -3.89
CA ASN A 142 11.84 18.17 -4.46
C ASN A 142 11.43 19.45 -3.71
N ASN A 143 10.18 19.57 -3.30
CA ASN A 143 9.69 20.70 -2.52
C ASN A 143 10.30 20.73 -1.10
N GLN A 144 10.48 19.58 -0.46
CA GLN A 144 11.16 19.48 0.84
C GLN A 144 12.63 19.86 0.75
N ASP A 145 13.33 19.40 -0.28
CA ASP A 145 14.74 19.72 -0.48
C ASP A 145 14.96 21.21 -0.78
N GLN A 146 14.09 21.85 -1.56
CA GLN A 146 14.13 23.29 -1.78
C GLN A 146 13.89 24.08 -0.49
N ASN A 147 12.91 23.68 0.30
CA ASN A 147 12.59 24.37 1.56
C ASN A 147 13.72 24.25 2.59
N ASN A 148 14.41 23.10 2.63
CA ASN A 148 15.58 22.88 3.47
C ASN A 148 16.80 23.72 3.00
N GLN A 149 17.00 23.88 1.70
CA GLN A 149 18.06 24.73 1.16
C GLN A 149 17.81 26.22 1.46
N ASP A 150 16.57 26.69 1.34
CA ASP A 150 16.21 28.07 1.63
C ASP A 150 16.36 28.39 3.12
N GLN A 151 16.00 27.49 4.02
CA GLN A 151 16.24 27.63 5.46
C GLN A 151 17.73 27.68 5.79
N ASN A 152 18.54 26.81 5.20
CA ASN A 152 19.98 26.79 5.45
C ASN A 152 20.67 28.03 4.93
N ASN A 153 20.23 28.60 3.81
CA ASN A 153 20.73 29.86 3.26
C ASN A 153 20.32 31.07 4.13
N GLN A 154 19.13 31.07 4.72
CA GLN A 154 18.69 32.10 5.65
C GLN A 154 19.49 32.10 6.95
N ASP A 155 19.77 30.91 7.49
CA ASP A 155 20.57 30.76 8.71
C ASP A 155 22.02 31.15 8.50
N GLN A 156 22.62 30.83 7.36
CA GLN A 156 23.96 31.32 7.01
C GLN A 156 24.02 32.86 6.85
N ASN A 157 23.03 33.46 6.19
CA ASN A 157 22.98 34.91 6.02
C ASN A 157 22.78 35.67 7.33
N ASN A 158 22.02 35.10 8.27
CA ASN A 158 21.85 35.64 9.61
C ASN A 158 23.11 35.51 10.47
N GLN A 159 23.90 34.43 10.32
CA GLN A 159 25.19 34.29 11.00
C GLN A 159 26.25 35.27 10.47
N ASP A 160 26.30 35.51 9.16
CA ASP A 160 27.24 36.45 8.55
C ASP A 160 26.91 37.91 8.92
N GLN A 161 25.64 38.28 9.02
CA GLN A 161 25.23 39.58 9.49
C GLN A 161 25.56 39.82 10.97
N ASN A 162 25.42 38.80 11.80
CA ASN A 162 25.75 38.89 13.23
C ASN A 162 27.26 39.00 13.45
N ASN A 163 28.07 38.31 12.64
CA ASN A 163 29.53 38.43 12.68
C ASN A 163 30.06 39.78 12.19
N GLN A 164 29.40 40.42 11.21
CA GLN A 164 29.76 41.77 10.76
C GLN A 164 29.40 42.82 11.79
N GLY A 165 28.29 42.67 12.52
CA GLY A 165 27.90 43.57 13.63
C GLY A 165 28.92 43.56 14.78
N GLN A 166 29.37 42.36 15.20
CA GLN A 166 30.37 42.24 16.28
C GLN A 166 31.75 42.81 15.92
N ASN A 167 32.15 42.74 14.65
CA ASN A 167 33.42 43.33 14.20
C ASN A 167 33.38 44.85 14.09
N GLN A 168 32.21 45.48 13.89
CA GLN A 168 32.07 46.91 13.90
C GLN A 168 32.13 47.49 15.32
N ASP A 169 31.53 46.86 16.30
CA ASP A 169 31.54 47.28 17.71
C ASP A 169 32.96 47.18 18.28
N GLN A 170 33.74 46.16 17.97
CA GLN A 170 35.14 46.04 18.43
C GLN A 170 36.08 47.05 17.79
N ASN A 171 35.78 47.59 16.60
CA ASN A 171 36.57 48.61 15.97
C ASN A 171 36.22 50.04 16.48
N GLN A 172 35.01 50.26 17.00
CA GLN A 172 34.63 51.50 17.62
C GLN A 172 35.29 51.66 19.00
N ASP A 173 35.29 50.63 19.84
CA ASP A 173 35.93 50.64 21.16
C ASP A 173 37.45 50.89 21.08
N LYS A 174 38.13 50.39 20.02
CA LYS A 174 39.57 50.68 19.80
C LYS A 174 39.89 52.08 19.35
N LYS A 175 38.97 52.80 18.74
CA LYS A 175 39.15 54.20 18.35
C LYS A 175 38.93 55.15 19.51
N ASP A 176 38.06 54.86 20.43
CA ASP A 176 37.76 55.66 21.60
C ASP A 176 38.89 55.60 22.65
N ASP A 177 39.59 54.46 22.75
CA ASP A 177 40.77 54.29 23.65
C ASP A 177 42.04 55.01 23.12
N GLN A 178 42.21 55.19 21.81
CA GLN A 178 43.34 55.96 21.26
C GLN A 178 43.17 57.46 21.43
N ASN A 179 41.94 58.01 21.43
CA ASN A 179 41.68 59.41 21.55
C ASN A 179 41.81 59.95 23.02
N LYS A 180 41.86 59.05 24.04
CA LYS A 180 42.03 59.43 25.42
C LYS A 180 43.47 59.54 25.86
N ASN A 181 44.45 59.06 25.06
CA ASN A 181 45.89 59.15 25.41
C ASN A 181 46.61 60.41 24.80
N ASP A 182 45.99 61.14 23.90
CA ASP A 182 46.64 62.30 23.30
C ASP A 182 46.36 63.65 24.03
N ASP A 183 45.50 63.64 25.07
CA ASP A 183 45.20 64.87 25.85
C ASP A 183 46.00 65.01 27.20
N GLN A 184 47.02 64.16 27.40
CA GLN A 184 47.92 64.31 28.56
C GLN A 184 49.41 64.36 28.20
N ASN A 185 49.81 65.46 27.46
CA ASN A 185 51.16 65.94 27.42
C ASN A 185 51.20 67.44 27.16
#